data_739a63582d4b615864c80fea200281b2
#
_entry.id   739a63582d4b615864c80fea200281b2
#
_cell.length_a   1.000
_cell.length_b   1.000
_cell.length_c   1.000
_cell.angle_alpha   90.00
_cell.angle_beta   90.00
_cell.angle_gamma   90.00
#
_symmetry.space_group_name_H-M   'P 1'
#
loop_
_entity.id
_entity.type
_entity.pdbx_description
1 polymer ?
#
loop_
_entity_poly.entity_id
_entity_poly.type
_entity_poly.pdbx_seq_one_letter_code
_entity_poly.pdbx_strand_id
1 'polypeptide(L)'
;IASCLVGSEMCIRDRNMASAGMGSVNHLTGELFMFRSGAKFEHVPYRGAGPATSDLLSGQVQVLFANLPNVLPYVKTGQVRVLAVASDKRSASIKDVPTLAEAGVKDAVVESWYGVMAPAGTDPQVIRKLQDTVIAIANDKALVGQLADQGAVPYPGTSEDLAKLSAEETRRWKEIIDSAKIQLD
;
A
#
# COMPACT_ATOMS: atom_id res chain seq x y z
N ILE A 1 -1.51 18.28 -5.87
CA ILE A 1 -2.42 17.23 -6.34
C ILE A 1 -3.77 17.32 -5.65
N ALA A 2 -3.85 17.82 -4.42
CA ALA A 2 -5.10 17.82 -3.65
C ALA A 2 -6.08 18.95 -3.94
N SER A 3 -5.74 19.97 -4.70
CA SER A 3 -6.66 21.11 -4.97
C SER A 3 -7.82 20.77 -5.92
N CYS A 4 -7.85 19.58 -6.51
CA CYS A 4 -8.90 19.17 -7.44
C CYS A 4 -9.84 18.07 -6.94
N LEU A 5 -9.71 17.60 -5.71
CA LEU A 5 -10.68 16.67 -5.10
C LEU A 5 -11.96 17.38 -4.63
N VAL A 6 -12.00 18.72 -4.71
CA VAL A 6 -13.16 19.51 -4.32
C VAL A 6 -13.44 20.48 -5.46
N GLY A 7 -14.28 20.12 -6.43
CA GLY A 7 -14.88 21.17 -7.21
C GLY A 7 -15.22 21.05 -8.68
N SER A 8 -14.96 19.97 -9.39
CA SER A 8 -15.67 19.72 -10.64
C SER A 8 -15.50 18.30 -11.14
N GLU A 9 -16.56 17.70 -11.65
CA GLU A 9 -16.52 16.39 -12.31
C GLU A 9 -15.51 16.31 -13.45
N MET A 10 -15.17 17.43 -14.06
CA MET A 10 -14.20 17.55 -15.16
C MET A 10 -12.75 17.33 -14.72
N CYS A 11 -12.39 17.62 -13.46
CA CYS A 11 -11.04 17.39 -12.92
C CYS A 11 -10.75 15.93 -12.52
N ILE A 12 -11.77 15.11 -12.39
CA ILE A 12 -11.63 13.73 -11.92
C ILE A 12 -11.49 12.75 -13.10
N ARG A 13 -12.06 13.06 -14.25
CA ARG A 13 -12.14 12.14 -15.39
C ARG A 13 -10.87 11.99 -16.23
N ASP A 14 -9.93 12.93 -16.13
CA ASP A 14 -8.74 12.97 -17.00
C ASP A 14 -7.43 12.82 -16.22
N ARG A 15 -7.44 12.10 -15.10
CA ARG A 15 -6.24 11.92 -14.28
C ARG A 15 -5.67 10.52 -14.41
N ASN A 16 -4.36 10.49 -14.63
CA ASN A 16 -3.58 9.28 -14.68
C ASN A 16 -3.21 8.82 -13.26
N MET A 17 -3.49 7.56 -12.97
CA MET A 17 -3.13 6.87 -11.75
C MET A 17 -2.00 5.89 -12.02
N ALA A 18 -0.84 6.13 -11.45
CA ALA A 18 0.29 5.23 -11.55
C ALA A 18 0.17 4.05 -10.56
N SER A 19 0.70 2.90 -10.96
CA SER A 19 0.93 1.77 -10.06
C SER A 19 2.29 1.12 -10.31
N ALA A 20 2.72 0.24 -9.40
CA ALA A 20 3.95 -0.55 -9.54
C ALA A 20 3.82 -1.73 -10.53
N GLY A 21 2.70 -1.83 -11.23
CA GLY A 21 2.39 -2.85 -12.23
C GLY A 21 0.97 -3.40 -12.08
N MET A 22 0.49 -4.08 -13.12
CA MET A 22 -0.81 -4.77 -13.13
C MET A 22 -0.87 -5.79 -11.98
N GLY A 23 -1.99 -5.84 -11.27
CA GLY A 23 -2.20 -6.74 -10.14
C GLY A 23 -1.37 -6.44 -8.89
N SER A 24 -0.54 -5.39 -8.89
CA SER A 24 0.17 -4.96 -7.68
C SER A 24 -0.82 -4.44 -6.63
N VAL A 25 -0.43 -4.48 -5.35
CA VAL A 25 -1.23 -3.89 -4.25
C VAL A 25 -1.58 -2.42 -4.55
N ASN A 26 -0.66 -1.67 -5.16
CA ASN A 26 -0.88 -0.28 -5.56
C ASN A 26 -2.02 -0.15 -6.59
N HIS A 27 -2.03 -1.02 -7.61
CA HIS A 27 -3.11 -1.09 -8.60
C HIS A 27 -4.44 -1.45 -7.94
N LEU A 28 -4.46 -2.57 -7.20
CA LEU A 28 -5.68 -3.06 -6.54
C LEU A 28 -6.25 -2.04 -5.53
N THR A 29 -5.38 -1.29 -4.83
CA THR A 29 -5.82 -0.21 -3.94
C THR A 29 -6.50 0.92 -4.71
N GLY A 30 -5.95 1.29 -5.87
CA GLY A 30 -6.55 2.29 -6.74
C GLY A 30 -7.90 1.87 -7.28
N GLU A 31 -8.02 0.62 -7.75
CA GLU A 31 -9.27 0.05 -8.24
C GLU A 31 -10.34 -0.02 -7.14
N LEU A 32 -9.96 -0.47 -5.93
CA LEU A 32 -10.85 -0.49 -4.78
C LEU A 32 -11.31 0.94 -4.41
N PHE A 33 -10.40 1.91 -4.43
CA PHE A 33 -10.73 3.31 -4.20
C PHE A 33 -11.73 3.82 -5.24
N MET A 34 -11.49 3.58 -6.53
CA MET A 34 -12.43 3.97 -7.61
C MET A 34 -13.78 3.31 -7.43
N PHE A 35 -13.81 2.03 -7.11
CA PHE A 35 -15.06 1.29 -6.87
C PHE A 35 -15.88 1.86 -5.69
N ARG A 36 -15.20 2.22 -4.59
CA ARG A 36 -15.86 2.73 -3.37
C ARG A 36 -16.24 4.21 -3.42
N SER A 37 -15.45 5.02 -4.13
CA SER A 37 -15.65 6.48 -4.21
C SER A 37 -16.44 6.92 -5.44
N GLY A 38 -16.55 6.06 -6.46
CA GLY A 38 -17.07 6.44 -7.79
C GLY A 38 -16.12 7.31 -8.61
N ALA A 39 -14.91 7.59 -8.11
CA ALA A 39 -13.88 8.28 -8.88
C ALA A 39 -13.45 7.47 -10.09
N LYS A 40 -12.93 8.16 -11.12
CA LYS A 40 -12.42 7.51 -12.34
C LYS A 40 -11.02 8.02 -12.61
N PHE A 41 -10.07 7.10 -12.77
CA PHE A 41 -8.70 7.37 -13.18
C PHE A 41 -8.34 6.48 -14.36
N GLU A 42 -7.47 6.96 -15.23
CA GLU A 42 -6.81 6.13 -16.22
C GLU A 42 -5.61 5.45 -15.58
N HIS A 43 -5.56 4.13 -15.59
CA HIS A 43 -4.48 3.38 -14.96
C HIS A 43 -3.25 3.30 -15.87
N VAL A 44 -2.10 3.72 -15.36
CA VAL A 44 -0.80 3.64 -16.03
C VAL A 44 0.11 2.70 -15.24
N PRO A 45 0.32 1.45 -15.72
CA PRO A 45 1.18 0.48 -15.04
C PRO A 45 2.66 0.75 -15.33
N TYR A 46 3.49 0.70 -14.28
CA TYR A 46 4.95 0.84 -14.35
C TYR A 46 5.65 -0.46 -13.96
N ARG A 47 6.91 -0.59 -14.34
CA ARG A 47 7.77 -1.72 -13.92
C ARG A 47 8.37 -1.47 -12.52
N GLY A 48 7.50 -1.29 -11.52
CA GLY A 48 7.89 -1.06 -10.13
C GLY A 48 7.58 0.34 -9.61
N ALA A 49 7.78 0.54 -8.31
CA ALA A 49 7.44 1.80 -7.62
C ALA A 49 8.37 2.97 -7.98
N GLY A 50 9.63 2.69 -8.31
CA GLY A 50 10.62 3.73 -8.65
C GLY A 50 10.20 4.60 -9.84
N PRO A 51 10.03 4.02 -11.04
CA PRO A 51 9.56 4.75 -12.22
C PRO A 51 8.21 5.45 -12.01
N ALA A 52 7.25 4.79 -11.34
CA ALA A 52 5.96 5.40 -11.01
C ALA A 52 6.10 6.66 -10.13
N THR A 53 7.00 6.62 -9.15
CA THR A 53 7.29 7.78 -8.29
C THR A 53 7.99 8.89 -9.07
N SER A 54 8.92 8.57 -9.97
CA SER A 54 9.60 9.56 -10.80
C SER A 54 8.62 10.34 -11.68
N ASP A 55 7.66 9.64 -12.30
CA ASP A 55 6.64 10.27 -13.14
C ASP A 55 5.60 11.07 -12.33
N LEU A 56 5.33 10.66 -11.09
CA LEU A 56 4.56 11.49 -10.17
C LEU A 56 5.29 12.81 -9.84
N LEU A 57 6.59 12.75 -9.55
CA LEU A 57 7.41 13.92 -9.21
C LEU A 57 7.54 14.88 -10.38
N SER A 58 7.62 14.36 -11.62
CA SER A 58 7.67 15.17 -12.83
C SER A 58 6.31 15.67 -13.31
N GLY A 59 5.19 15.19 -12.69
CA GLY A 59 3.84 15.60 -13.06
C GLY A 59 3.24 14.85 -14.26
N GLN A 60 3.91 13.82 -14.79
CA GLN A 60 3.39 13.01 -15.88
C GLN A 60 2.14 12.21 -15.45
N VAL A 61 2.08 11.82 -14.18
CA VAL A 61 0.90 11.25 -13.56
C VAL A 61 0.50 12.09 -12.34
N GLN A 62 -0.79 12.10 -12.02
CA GLN A 62 -1.33 13.00 -10.98
C GLN A 62 -1.63 12.27 -9.68
N VAL A 63 -1.82 10.94 -9.72
CA VAL A 63 -2.20 10.12 -8.58
C VAL A 63 -1.30 8.88 -8.52
N LEU A 64 -0.89 8.52 -7.32
CA LEU A 64 -0.17 7.28 -7.05
C LEU A 64 -0.69 6.69 -5.73
N PHE A 65 -1.11 5.44 -5.75
CA PHE A 65 -1.25 4.65 -4.54
C PHE A 65 0.10 4.00 -4.25
N ALA A 66 0.71 4.33 -3.14
CA ALA A 66 2.07 3.89 -2.82
C ALA A 66 2.19 3.42 -1.37
N ASN A 67 3.15 2.53 -1.14
CA ASN A 67 3.55 2.20 0.22
C ASN A 67 4.27 3.41 0.83
N LEU A 68 3.88 3.79 2.03
CA LEU A 68 4.36 5.01 2.69
C LEU A 68 5.89 5.13 2.73
N PRO A 69 6.66 4.07 3.04
CA PRO A 69 8.13 4.15 3.02
C PRO A 69 8.73 4.67 1.71
N ASN A 70 8.11 4.32 0.57
CA ASN A 70 8.62 4.69 -0.75
C ASN A 70 8.45 6.18 -1.07
N VAL A 71 7.47 6.84 -0.47
CA VAL A 71 7.12 8.25 -0.77
C VAL A 71 7.42 9.20 0.40
N LEU A 72 7.62 8.68 1.60
CA LEU A 72 7.84 9.49 2.80
C LEU A 72 8.99 10.52 2.68
N PRO A 73 10.14 10.23 2.05
CA PRO A 73 11.17 11.24 1.82
C PRO A 73 10.68 12.45 1.02
N TYR A 74 9.87 12.22 -0.01
CA TYR A 74 9.31 13.27 -0.87
C TYR A 74 8.17 14.03 -0.20
N VAL A 75 7.45 13.38 0.72
CA VAL A 75 6.45 14.03 1.58
C VAL A 75 7.13 15.00 2.55
N LYS A 76 8.23 14.57 3.19
CA LYS A 76 9.01 15.40 4.12
C LYS A 76 9.62 16.64 3.44
N THR A 77 9.95 16.55 2.16
CA THR A 77 10.48 17.66 1.36
C THR A 77 9.40 18.50 0.65
N GLY A 78 8.13 18.14 0.81
CA GLY A 78 7.01 18.86 0.20
C GLY A 78 6.83 18.62 -1.30
N GLN A 79 7.59 17.71 -1.90
CA GLN A 79 7.49 17.37 -3.32
C GLN A 79 6.24 16.56 -3.67
N VAL A 80 5.74 15.82 -2.69
CA VAL A 80 4.52 15.00 -2.80
C VAL A 80 3.60 15.32 -1.63
N ARG A 81 2.31 15.42 -1.90
CA ARG A 81 1.27 15.58 -0.89
C ARG A 81 0.50 14.28 -0.71
N VAL A 82 0.48 13.75 0.50
CA VAL A 82 -0.39 12.62 0.87
C VAL A 82 -1.79 13.17 1.14
N LEU A 83 -2.80 12.55 0.54
CA LEU A 83 -4.21 12.96 0.66
C LEU A 83 -4.94 12.17 1.72
N ALA A 84 -4.68 10.86 1.79
CA ALA A 84 -5.23 9.95 2.78
C ALA A 84 -4.36 8.69 2.87
N VAL A 85 -4.51 7.94 3.96
CA VAL A 85 -3.94 6.61 4.15
C VAL A 85 -5.03 5.55 4.07
N ALA A 86 -4.72 4.42 3.42
CA ALA A 86 -5.66 3.31 3.23
C ALA A 86 -5.62 2.31 4.41
N SER A 87 -5.41 2.78 5.63
CA SER A 87 -5.35 1.98 6.85
C SER A 87 -6.49 2.33 7.81
N ASP A 88 -6.78 1.46 8.77
CA ASP A 88 -7.81 1.70 9.80
C ASP A 88 -7.50 2.91 10.68
N LYS A 89 -6.20 3.22 10.85
CA LYS A 89 -5.71 4.30 11.70
C LYS A 89 -4.75 5.19 10.94
N ARG A 90 -4.66 6.46 11.35
CA ARG A 90 -3.66 7.39 10.83
C ARG A 90 -2.24 6.88 11.12
N SER A 91 -1.34 7.08 10.18
CA SER A 91 0.07 6.74 10.38
C SER A 91 0.74 7.67 11.40
N ALA A 92 1.52 7.09 12.30
CA ALA A 92 2.30 7.87 13.29
C ALA A 92 3.31 8.82 12.64
N SER A 93 3.80 8.50 11.44
CA SER A 93 4.78 9.30 10.70
C SER A 93 4.17 10.51 9.98
N ILE A 94 2.83 10.52 9.76
CA ILE A 94 2.09 11.57 9.05
C ILE A 94 0.71 11.78 9.71
N LYS A 95 0.71 12.13 10.99
CA LYS A 95 -0.50 12.19 11.86
C LYS A 95 -1.61 13.12 11.36
N ASP A 96 -1.23 14.16 10.60
CA ASP A 96 -2.19 15.15 10.07
C ASP A 96 -2.93 14.65 8.83
N VAL A 97 -2.51 13.51 8.26
CA VAL A 97 -3.15 12.91 7.08
C VAL A 97 -4.29 12.00 7.54
N PRO A 98 -5.52 12.22 7.04
CA PRO A 98 -6.67 11.40 7.40
C PRO A 98 -6.58 9.99 6.80
N THR A 99 -7.34 9.06 7.35
CA THR A 99 -7.64 7.78 6.69
C THR A 99 -8.63 7.97 5.54
N LEU A 100 -8.71 7.00 4.62
CA LEU A 100 -9.74 7.01 3.57
C LEU A 100 -11.15 7.06 4.14
N ALA A 101 -11.39 6.35 5.25
CA ALA A 101 -12.68 6.36 5.94
C ALA A 101 -13.02 7.74 6.51
N GLU A 102 -12.07 8.43 7.14
CA GLU A 102 -12.24 9.81 7.62
C GLU A 102 -12.45 10.80 6.46
N ALA A 103 -11.86 10.53 5.30
CA ALA A 103 -12.05 11.31 4.07
C ALA A 103 -13.35 10.96 3.32
N GLY A 104 -14.19 10.08 3.87
CA GLY A 104 -15.51 9.73 3.31
C GLY A 104 -15.55 8.47 2.45
N VAL A 105 -14.41 7.81 2.20
CA VAL A 105 -14.34 6.56 1.43
C VAL A 105 -14.26 5.38 2.39
N LYS A 106 -15.41 4.75 2.65
CA LYS A 106 -15.53 3.60 3.56
C LYS A 106 -15.15 2.29 2.85
N ASP A 107 -14.82 1.29 3.64
CA ASP A 107 -14.52 -0.09 3.18
C ASP A 107 -13.39 -0.15 2.12
N ALA A 108 -12.43 0.76 2.21
CA ALA A 108 -11.26 0.86 1.33
C ALA A 108 -9.94 0.70 2.10
N VAL A 109 -9.96 -0.08 3.18
CA VAL A 109 -8.75 -0.38 3.96
C VAL A 109 -7.90 -1.40 3.22
N VAL A 110 -6.64 -1.04 2.99
CA VAL A 110 -5.63 -1.91 2.37
C VAL A 110 -4.33 -1.74 3.13
N GLU A 111 -3.88 -2.79 3.77
CA GLU A 111 -2.59 -2.84 4.45
C GLU A 111 -1.62 -3.69 3.63
N SER A 112 -0.47 -3.12 3.31
CA SER A 112 0.62 -3.86 2.65
C SER A 112 1.48 -4.51 3.71
N TRP A 113 1.74 -5.80 3.56
CA TRP A 113 2.64 -6.54 4.42
C TRP A 113 3.79 -7.17 3.63
N TYR A 114 4.88 -7.44 4.30
CA TYR A 114 6.07 -8.10 3.77
C TYR A 114 6.41 -9.29 4.64
N GLY A 115 6.68 -10.43 4.01
CA GLY A 115 7.04 -11.66 4.70
C GLY A 115 8.35 -12.25 4.18
N VAL A 116 9.08 -12.95 5.03
CA VAL A 116 10.23 -13.78 4.65
C VAL A 116 9.74 -15.18 4.36
N MET A 117 10.05 -15.69 3.17
CA MET A 117 9.66 -17.02 2.73
C MET A 117 10.90 -17.84 2.38
N ALA A 118 10.79 -19.18 2.54
CA ALA A 118 11.80 -20.13 2.15
C ALA A 118 11.27 -21.05 1.05
N PRO A 119 12.14 -21.64 0.22
CA PRO A 119 11.73 -22.65 -0.77
C PRO A 119 11.01 -23.84 -0.13
N ALA A 120 10.09 -24.46 -0.88
CA ALA A 120 9.44 -25.67 -0.45
C ALA A 120 10.47 -26.78 -0.20
N GLY A 121 10.26 -27.56 0.88
CA GLY A 121 11.18 -28.63 1.28
C GLY A 121 12.40 -28.17 2.09
N THR A 122 12.50 -26.88 2.47
CA THR A 122 13.53 -26.43 3.41
C THR A 122 13.40 -27.16 4.75
N ASP A 123 14.54 -27.58 5.31
CA ASP A 123 14.58 -28.29 6.58
C ASP A 123 13.81 -27.54 7.69
N PRO A 124 12.90 -28.19 8.42
CA PRO A 124 12.13 -27.57 9.49
C PRO A 124 12.98 -26.90 10.59
N GLN A 125 14.20 -27.41 10.85
CA GLN A 125 15.10 -26.78 11.81
C GLN A 125 15.63 -25.44 11.32
N VAL A 126 15.90 -25.34 10.00
CA VAL A 126 16.30 -24.09 9.38
C VAL A 126 15.15 -23.07 9.41
N ILE A 127 13.93 -23.51 9.06
CA ILE A 127 12.73 -22.66 9.14
C ILE A 127 12.54 -22.12 10.56
N ARG A 128 12.62 -22.98 11.58
CA ARG A 128 12.47 -22.56 12.98
C ARG A 128 13.54 -21.54 13.37
N LYS A 129 14.79 -21.79 13.03
CA LYS A 129 15.88 -20.85 13.32
C LYS A 129 15.68 -19.50 12.65
N LEU A 130 15.26 -19.48 11.38
CA LEU A 130 14.94 -18.22 10.66
C LEU A 130 13.78 -17.49 11.32
N GLN A 131 12.69 -18.18 11.64
CA GLN A 131 11.54 -17.62 12.33
C GLN A 131 11.93 -16.95 13.65
N ASP A 132 12.65 -17.70 14.53
CA ASP A 132 13.06 -17.18 15.83
C ASP A 132 13.97 -15.93 15.68
N THR A 133 14.85 -15.95 14.68
CA THR A 133 15.72 -14.83 14.35
C THR A 133 14.92 -13.62 13.88
N VAL A 134 13.96 -13.80 12.96
CA VAL A 134 13.10 -12.72 12.44
C VAL A 134 12.25 -12.12 13.56
N ILE A 135 11.66 -12.97 14.41
CA ILE A 135 10.89 -12.50 15.57
C ILE A 135 11.76 -11.70 16.54
N ALA A 136 12.98 -12.16 16.84
CA ALA A 136 13.90 -11.44 17.71
C ALA A 136 14.28 -10.06 17.14
N ILE A 137 14.58 -10.00 15.82
CA ILE A 137 14.91 -8.76 15.11
C ILE A 137 13.70 -7.82 15.10
N ALA A 138 12.50 -8.31 14.83
CA ALA A 138 11.29 -7.50 14.77
C ALA A 138 10.88 -6.90 16.14
N ASN A 139 11.39 -7.47 17.25
CA ASN A 139 11.21 -6.95 18.60
C ASN A 139 12.39 -6.07 19.07
N ASP A 140 13.46 -5.93 18.27
CA ASP A 140 14.58 -5.07 18.61
C ASP A 140 14.17 -3.59 18.58
N LYS A 141 14.39 -2.88 19.69
CA LYS A 141 13.94 -1.48 19.86
C LYS A 141 14.57 -0.52 18.86
N ALA A 142 15.83 -0.77 18.46
CA ALA A 142 16.52 0.10 17.51
C ALA A 142 15.92 -0.07 16.11
N LEU A 143 15.63 -1.33 15.69
CA LEU A 143 14.98 -1.61 14.42
C LEU A 143 13.54 -1.09 14.40
N VAL A 144 12.77 -1.28 15.47
CA VAL A 144 11.40 -0.75 15.59
C VAL A 144 11.39 0.76 15.37
N GLY A 145 12.34 1.49 15.97
CA GLY A 145 12.49 2.94 15.77
C GLY A 145 12.82 3.29 14.32
N GLN A 146 13.77 2.61 13.69
CA GLN A 146 14.14 2.85 12.29
C GLN A 146 12.98 2.57 11.32
N LEU A 147 12.21 1.50 11.54
CA LEU A 147 11.05 1.19 10.72
C LEU A 147 9.93 2.22 10.90
N ALA A 148 9.69 2.66 12.14
CA ALA A 148 8.70 3.71 12.41
C ALA A 148 9.07 5.03 11.71
N ASP A 149 10.35 5.41 11.67
CA ASP A 149 10.83 6.58 10.95
C ASP A 149 10.61 6.50 9.43
N GLN A 150 10.53 5.28 8.90
CA GLN A 150 10.20 5.00 7.50
C GLN A 150 8.69 4.81 7.26
N GLY A 151 7.87 4.86 8.30
CA GLY A 151 6.43 4.65 8.18
C GLY A 151 6.01 3.18 8.09
N ALA A 152 6.88 2.26 8.54
CA ALA A 152 6.60 0.83 8.63
C ALA A 152 6.45 0.40 10.09
N VAL A 153 5.67 -0.66 10.32
CA VAL A 153 5.42 -1.22 11.65
C VAL A 153 5.83 -2.70 11.64
N PRO A 154 6.71 -3.13 12.57
CA PRO A 154 7.02 -4.55 12.70
C PRO A 154 5.76 -5.35 13.05
N TYR A 155 5.62 -6.51 12.44
CA TYR A 155 4.55 -7.47 12.73
C TYR A 155 5.16 -8.86 12.93
N PRO A 156 5.79 -9.11 14.11
CA PRO A 156 6.39 -10.40 14.39
C PRO A 156 5.31 -11.48 14.47
N GLY A 157 5.54 -12.59 13.78
CA GLY A 157 4.62 -13.72 13.74
C GLY A 157 5.34 -15.01 13.37
N THR A 158 4.64 -16.12 13.57
CA THR A 158 5.11 -17.46 13.22
C THR A 158 4.84 -17.77 11.74
N SER A 159 5.40 -18.87 11.25
CA SER A 159 5.09 -19.40 9.92
C SER A 159 3.59 -19.70 9.75
N GLU A 160 2.93 -20.15 10.83
CA GLU A 160 1.50 -20.42 10.83
C GLU A 160 0.67 -19.12 10.74
N ASP A 161 1.09 -18.06 11.43
CA ASP A 161 0.43 -16.76 11.37
C ASP A 161 0.54 -16.15 9.95
N LEU A 162 1.71 -16.28 9.31
CA LEU A 162 1.90 -15.83 7.94
C LEU A 162 1.04 -16.65 6.96
N ALA A 163 0.92 -17.95 7.15
CA ALA A 163 0.07 -18.80 6.32
C ALA A 163 -1.41 -18.44 6.44
N LYS A 164 -1.90 -18.17 7.66
CA LYS A 164 -3.27 -17.69 7.91
C LYS A 164 -3.52 -16.35 7.25
N LEU A 165 -2.63 -15.38 7.48
CA LEU A 165 -2.71 -14.05 6.87
C LEU A 165 -2.77 -14.15 5.34
N SER A 166 -1.89 -14.96 4.73
CA SER A 166 -1.86 -15.15 3.28
C SER A 166 -3.18 -15.75 2.76
N ALA A 167 -3.74 -16.74 3.45
CA ALA A 167 -5.01 -17.35 3.06
C ALA A 167 -6.19 -16.38 3.20
N GLU A 168 -6.24 -15.60 4.27
CA GLU A 168 -7.27 -14.60 4.53
C GLU A 168 -7.20 -13.47 3.48
N GLU A 169 -6.02 -12.95 3.21
CA GLU A 169 -5.82 -11.91 2.18
C GLU A 169 -6.15 -12.43 0.78
N THR A 170 -5.77 -13.67 0.44
CA THR A 170 -6.13 -14.27 -0.84
C THR A 170 -7.65 -14.34 -1.03
N ARG A 171 -8.39 -14.77 -0.01
CA ARG A 171 -9.86 -14.81 -0.05
C ARG A 171 -10.44 -13.40 -0.18
N ARG A 172 -9.97 -12.48 0.65
CA ARG A 172 -10.43 -11.09 0.66
C ARG A 172 -10.22 -10.41 -0.68
N TRP A 173 -9.01 -10.53 -1.25
CA TRP A 173 -8.71 -9.93 -2.55
C TRP A 173 -9.51 -10.56 -3.68
N LYS A 174 -9.73 -11.88 -3.62
CA LYS A 174 -10.61 -12.53 -4.60
C LYS A 174 -12.02 -11.94 -4.57
N GLU A 175 -12.62 -11.77 -3.39
CA GLU A 175 -13.94 -11.17 -3.24
C GLU A 175 -13.98 -9.72 -3.77
N ILE A 176 -12.94 -8.92 -3.52
CA ILE A 176 -12.83 -7.54 -3.99
C ILE A 176 -12.70 -7.50 -5.52
N ILE A 177 -11.80 -8.30 -6.09
CA ILE A 177 -11.55 -8.37 -7.54
C ILE A 177 -12.85 -8.79 -8.27
N ASP A 178 -13.51 -9.82 -7.78
CA ASP A 178 -14.76 -10.33 -8.38
C ASP A 178 -15.87 -9.28 -8.28
N SER A 179 -16.05 -8.64 -7.13
CA SER A 179 -17.12 -7.66 -6.88
C SER A 179 -16.91 -6.34 -7.64
N ALA A 180 -15.68 -5.87 -7.70
CA ALA A 180 -15.30 -4.65 -8.40
C ALA A 180 -15.03 -4.88 -9.91
N LYS A 181 -15.06 -6.14 -10.38
CA LYS A 181 -14.78 -6.55 -11.78
C LYS A 181 -13.42 -6.03 -12.26
N ILE A 182 -12.41 -6.09 -11.37
CA ILE A 182 -11.05 -5.64 -11.69
C ILE A 182 -10.44 -6.58 -12.75
N GLN A 183 -10.00 -6.02 -13.87
CA GLN A 183 -9.28 -6.75 -14.91
C GLN A 183 -7.79 -6.72 -14.62
N LEU A 184 -7.16 -7.88 -14.70
CA LEU A 184 -5.73 -8.08 -14.40
C LEU A 184 -4.93 -8.50 -15.64
N ASP A 185 -5.39 -8.14 -16.84
CA ASP A 185 -4.80 -8.53 -18.12
C ASP A 185 -3.47 -7.85 -18.41
#